data_4035fd346e92085d2cb9d5f9997278a3
#
_entry.id   4035fd346e92085d2cb9d5f9997278a3
#
_cell.length_a   1.000
_cell.length_b   1.000
_cell.length_c   1.000
_cell.angle_alpha   90.00
_cell.angle_beta   90.00
_cell.angle_gamma   90.00
#
_symmetry.space_group_name_H-M   'P 1'
#
loop_
_entity.id
_entity.type
_entity.pdbx_description
1 polymer ?
#
loop_
_entity_poly.entity_id
_entity_poly.type
_entity_poly.pdbx_seq_one_letter_code
_entity_poly.pdbx_strand_id
1 'polypeptide(L)'
;MEFLELFLPEFAGTIDPTSVTFLQQEYFIDWVEGEEKIVDLLAEVKLAGEDATILIHLEPQSTSQTIFPQRLFFYFARLHQKHLKRIYPIAIFSYDKPKKVAKTSYTVGFPHLKVLEFNFAAIQLNQLDWRDYLDRSNPVAAALMAKMSAIRCHVKSGIQPGHSTTSLTVA
;
A
#
# COMPACT_ATOMS: atom_id res chain seq x y z
N MET A 1 12.36 -6.13 7.16
CA MET A 1 12.68 -5.68 5.78
C MET A 1 11.87 -6.38 4.70
N GLU A 2 11.68 -7.68 4.76
CA GLU A 2 10.99 -8.54 3.75
C GLU A 2 9.66 -7.96 3.21
N PHE A 3 8.85 -7.33 4.07
CA PHE A 3 7.62 -6.67 3.67
C PHE A 3 7.86 -5.46 2.75
N LEU A 4 8.81 -4.61 3.11
CA LEU A 4 9.13 -3.41 2.31
C LEU A 4 9.77 -3.79 0.98
N GLU A 5 10.68 -4.77 0.97
CA GLU A 5 11.32 -5.29 -0.24
C GLU A 5 10.30 -5.91 -1.21
N LEU A 6 9.24 -6.52 -0.65
CA LEU A 6 8.20 -7.16 -1.44
C LEU A 6 7.28 -6.15 -2.13
N PHE A 7 6.84 -5.11 -1.42
CA PHE A 7 5.78 -4.21 -1.86
C PHE A 7 6.24 -2.78 -2.19
N LEU A 8 7.36 -2.36 -1.63
CA LEU A 8 7.91 -1.00 -1.76
C LEU A 8 9.43 -1.06 -1.97
N PRO A 9 9.92 -1.77 -3.01
CA PRO A 9 11.34 -2.04 -3.21
C PRO A 9 12.18 -0.77 -3.35
N GLU A 10 11.68 0.27 -3.99
CA GLU A 10 12.37 1.56 -4.13
C GLU A 10 12.62 2.19 -2.74
N PHE A 11 11.61 2.18 -1.89
CA PHE A 11 11.72 2.70 -0.52
C PHE A 11 12.62 1.80 0.34
N ALA A 12 12.47 0.48 0.24
CA ALA A 12 13.33 -0.47 0.96
C ALA A 12 14.81 -0.26 0.66
N GLY A 13 15.16 0.02 -0.61
CA GLY A 13 16.52 0.32 -1.04
C GLY A 13 17.13 1.60 -0.44
N THR A 14 16.32 2.47 0.14
CA THR A 14 16.79 3.69 0.82
C THR A 14 17.03 3.51 2.33
N ILE A 15 16.68 2.36 2.90
CA ILE A 15 16.73 2.10 4.34
C ILE A 15 18.00 1.32 4.69
N ASP A 16 18.65 1.69 5.79
CA ASP A 16 19.64 0.83 6.44
C ASP A 16 18.93 -0.31 7.17
N PRO A 17 19.01 -1.56 6.69
CA PRO A 17 18.25 -2.69 7.24
C PRO A 17 18.68 -3.04 8.67
N THR A 18 19.88 -2.64 9.09
CA THR A 18 20.40 -2.91 10.44
C THR A 18 19.87 -1.94 11.49
N SER A 19 19.27 -0.84 11.04
CA SER A 19 18.79 0.25 11.91
C SER A 19 17.34 0.09 12.37
N VAL A 20 16.62 -0.94 11.91
CA VAL A 20 15.19 -1.09 12.18
C VAL A 20 14.92 -1.35 13.66
N THR A 21 14.20 -0.45 14.29
CA THR A 21 13.78 -0.57 15.69
C THR A 21 12.26 -0.40 15.77
N PHE A 22 11.57 -1.41 16.27
CA PHE A 22 10.12 -1.31 16.52
C PHE A 22 9.87 -0.48 17.77
N LEU A 23 8.95 0.48 17.64
CA LEU A 23 8.52 1.31 18.75
C LEU A 23 7.29 0.68 19.42
N GLN A 24 7.04 1.08 20.67
CA GLN A 24 5.82 0.69 21.35
C GLN A 24 4.60 1.24 20.60
N GLN A 25 3.51 0.50 20.65
CA GLN A 25 2.25 0.93 20.07
C GLN A 25 1.78 2.24 20.71
N GLU A 26 1.35 3.16 19.86
CA GLU A 26 0.81 4.45 20.30
C GLU A 26 -0.71 4.35 20.40
N TYR A 27 -1.23 4.76 21.54
CA TYR A 27 -2.67 4.84 21.80
C TYR A 27 -3.16 6.24 21.49
N PHE A 28 -4.11 6.36 20.58
CA PHE A 28 -4.77 7.62 20.29
C PHE A 28 -6.29 7.48 20.51
N ILE A 29 -6.87 8.49 21.14
CA ILE A 29 -8.34 8.59 21.20
C ILE A 29 -8.82 9.05 19.82
N ASP A 30 -9.65 8.24 19.17
CA ASP A 30 -10.35 8.67 17.96
C ASP A 30 -11.45 9.65 18.35
N TRP A 31 -11.27 10.93 18.03
CA TRP A 31 -12.22 11.98 18.38
C TRP A 31 -13.56 11.84 17.62
N VAL A 32 -13.59 11.07 16.54
CA VAL A 32 -14.80 10.88 15.73
C VAL A 32 -15.67 9.75 16.29
N GLU A 33 -15.04 8.68 16.74
CA GLU A 33 -15.73 7.48 17.24
C GLU A 33 -15.70 7.37 18.78
N GLY A 34 -14.87 8.18 19.46
CA GLY A 34 -14.71 8.14 20.93
C GLY A 34 -13.99 6.88 21.45
N GLU A 35 -13.47 6.06 20.54
CA GLU A 35 -12.77 4.82 20.86
C GLU A 35 -11.25 5.05 20.90
N GLU A 36 -10.58 4.31 21.80
CA GLU A 36 -9.11 4.21 21.74
C GLU A 36 -8.73 3.40 20.50
N LYS A 37 -7.95 4.01 19.62
CA LYS A 37 -7.34 3.33 18.48
C LYS A 37 -5.85 3.17 18.72
N ILE A 38 -5.36 1.98 18.41
CA ILE A 38 -3.95 1.63 18.51
C ILE A 38 -3.34 1.82 17.12
N VAL A 39 -2.21 2.50 17.04
CA VAL A 39 -1.37 2.49 15.84
C VAL A 39 -0.74 1.10 15.75
N ASP A 40 -1.07 0.35 14.70
CA ASP A 40 -0.77 -1.09 14.65
C ASP A 40 0.72 -1.40 14.59
N LEU A 41 1.50 -0.67 13.80
CA LEU A 41 2.95 -0.87 13.73
C LEU A 41 3.68 0.46 13.51
N LEU A 42 4.62 0.75 14.40
CA LEU A 42 5.52 1.88 14.29
C LEU A 42 6.98 1.41 14.37
N ALA A 43 7.77 1.74 13.38
CA ALA A 43 9.19 1.42 13.35
C ALA A 43 10.03 2.66 13.07
N GLU A 44 11.15 2.78 13.76
CA GLU A 44 12.17 3.77 13.51
C GLU A 44 13.27 3.15 12.64
N VAL A 45 13.68 3.86 11.60
CA VAL A 45 14.74 3.42 10.68
C VAL A 45 15.63 4.59 10.27
N LYS A 46 16.89 4.31 9.91
CA LYS A 46 17.79 5.28 9.28
C LYS A 46 17.72 5.14 7.77
N LEU A 47 17.83 6.26 7.08
CA LEU A 47 18.05 6.26 5.64
C LEU A 47 19.53 6.05 5.35
N ALA A 48 19.84 5.22 4.36
CA ALA A 48 21.20 4.96 3.92
C ALA A 48 21.86 6.26 3.41
N GLY A 49 23.01 6.61 3.98
CA GLY A 49 23.75 7.81 3.62
C GLY A 49 23.24 9.12 4.22
N GLU A 50 22.22 9.07 5.09
CA GLU A 50 21.72 10.25 5.82
C GLU A 50 21.81 10.04 7.34
N ASP A 51 22.15 11.09 8.06
CA ASP A 51 22.06 11.12 9.54
C ASP A 51 20.61 11.37 10.02
N ALA A 52 19.64 10.94 9.23
CA ALA A 52 18.24 11.18 9.50
C ALA A 52 17.52 9.86 9.85
N THR A 53 16.82 9.88 10.96
CA THR A 53 15.90 8.82 11.35
C THR A 53 14.49 9.19 10.90
N ILE A 54 13.81 8.24 10.31
CA ILE A 54 12.39 8.36 9.93
C ILE A 54 11.54 7.36 10.70
N LEU A 55 10.25 7.61 10.75
CA LEU A 55 9.28 6.66 11.27
C LEU A 55 8.52 6.01 10.11
N ILE A 56 8.34 4.70 10.16
CA ILE A 56 7.43 3.96 9.30
C ILE A 56 6.18 3.68 10.11
N HIS A 57 5.06 4.22 9.65
CA HIS A 57 3.74 3.96 10.22
C HIS A 57 2.98 3.04 9.28
N LEU A 58 2.68 1.82 9.72
CA LEU A 58 1.96 0.82 8.95
C LEU A 58 0.61 0.55 9.59
N GLU A 59 -0.47 0.77 8.83
CA GLU A 59 -1.86 0.67 9.28
C GLU A 59 -2.61 -0.36 8.45
N PRO A 60 -2.93 -1.55 9.00
CA PRO A 60 -3.78 -2.54 8.33
C PRO A 60 -5.25 -2.10 8.36
N GLN A 61 -5.94 -2.27 7.23
CA GLN A 61 -7.34 -1.92 7.08
C GLN A 61 -8.12 -3.10 6.49
N SER A 62 -8.93 -3.76 7.32
CA SER A 62 -9.72 -4.94 6.95
C SER A 62 -11.07 -4.63 6.34
N THR A 63 -11.57 -3.39 6.49
CA THR A 63 -12.84 -2.92 5.95
C THR A 63 -12.65 -1.67 5.12
N SER A 64 -13.42 -1.52 4.04
CA SER A 64 -13.36 -0.31 3.22
C SER A 64 -14.13 0.83 3.89
N GLN A 65 -13.43 1.93 4.19
CA GLN A 65 -14.00 3.12 4.82
C GLN A 65 -13.59 4.36 4.03
N THR A 66 -14.58 5.20 3.70
CA THR A 66 -14.32 6.46 2.97
C THR A 66 -13.56 7.48 3.80
N ILE A 67 -13.69 7.43 5.13
CA ILE A 67 -13.02 8.32 6.08
C ILE A 67 -11.57 7.91 6.37
N PHE A 68 -11.13 6.73 5.92
CA PHE A 68 -9.81 6.20 6.23
C PHE A 68 -8.64 7.15 5.92
N PRO A 69 -8.57 7.82 4.74
CA PRO A 69 -7.47 8.76 4.45
C PRO A 69 -7.40 9.94 5.44
N GLN A 70 -8.55 10.44 5.90
CA GLN A 70 -8.62 11.50 6.91
C GLN A 70 -8.13 10.99 8.27
N ARG A 71 -8.55 9.78 8.68
CA ARG A 71 -8.12 9.16 9.93
C ARG A 71 -6.61 8.93 9.95
N LEU A 72 -6.06 8.39 8.86
CA LEU A 72 -4.61 8.17 8.73
C LEU A 72 -3.82 9.49 8.80
N PHE A 73 -4.36 10.58 8.22
CA PHE A 73 -3.78 11.92 8.38
C PHE A 73 -3.76 12.36 9.84
N PHE A 74 -4.81 12.12 10.62
CA PHE A 74 -4.83 12.48 12.04
C PHE A 74 -3.79 11.70 12.84
N TYR A 75 -3.58 10.41 12.55
CA TYR A 75 -2.52 9.63 13.16
C TYR A 75 -1.13 10.16 12.78
N PHE A 76 -0.91 10.41 11.50
CA PHE A 76 0.31 11.04 11.01
C PHE A 76 0.61 12.37 11.71
N ALA A 77 -0.37 13.25 11.82
CA ALA A 77 -0.20 14.57 12.46
C ALA A 77 0.21 14.45 13.93
N ARG A 78 -0.41 13.53 14.68
CA ARG A 78 -0.09 13.27 16.09
C ARG A 78 1.30 12.66 16.25
N LEU A 79 1.64 11.65 15.45
CA LEU A 79 2.96 11.05 15.44
C LEU A 79 4.02 12.09 15.09
N HIS A 80 3.77 12.92 14.06
CA HIS A 80 4.71 13.96 13.66
C HIS A 80 4.90 15.01 14.76
N GLN A 81 3.82 15.43 15.42
CA GLN A 81 3.88 16.36 16.56
C GLN A 81 4.69 15.79 17.73
N LYS A 82 4.52 14.49 18.03
CA LYS A 82 5.19 13.83 19.15
C LYS A 82 6.69 13.60 18.90
N HIS A 83 7.02 13.12 17.69
CA HIS A 83 8.38 12.66 17.39
C HIS A 83 9.22 13.68 16.62
N LEU A 84 8.60 14.67 15.99
CA LEU A 84 9.24 15.69 15.14
C LEU A 84 10.15 15.09 14.06
N LYS A 85 9.83 13.88 13.59
CA LYS A 85 10.55 13.13 12.57
C LYS A 85 9.76 13.07 11.27
N ARG A 86 10.45 12.81 10.16
CA ARG A 86 9.77 12.42 8.91
C ARG A 86 9.05 11.09 9.13
N ILE A 87 7.84 10.96 8.62
CA ILE A 87 7.03 9.75 8.76
C ILE A 87 6.66 9.25 7.36
N TYR A 88 6.90 7.97 7.11
CA TYR A 88 6.46 7.30 5.89
C TYR A 88 5.20 6.48 6.20
N PRO A 89 4.00 6.97 5.84
CA PRO A 89 2.75 6.31 6.15
C PRO A 89 2.44 5.24 5.11
N ILE A 90 2.11 4.03 5.57
CA ILE A 90 1.76 2.88 4.74
C ILE A 90 0.42 2.33 5.20
N ALA A 91 -0.51 2.13 4.27
CA ALA A 91 -1.76 1.43 4.50
C ALA A 91 -1.76 0.06 3.81
N ILE A 92 -2.22 -0.98 4.51
CA ILE A 92 -2.44 -2.31 3.94
C ILE A 92 -3.95 -2.57 3.91
N PHE A 93 -4.52 -2.61 2.71
CA PHE A 93 -5.93 -2.95 2.52
C PHE A 93 -6.10 -4.45 2.30
N SER A 94 -6.69 -5.13 3.30
CA SER A 94 -6.89 -6.59 3.30
C SER A 94 -8.34 -7.02 3.08
N TYR A 95 -9.25 -6.09 2.79
CA TYR A 95 -10.65 -6.39 2.49
C TYR A 95 -10.82 -7.02 1.09
N ASP A 96 -11.80 -7.91 0.96
CA ASP A 96 -12.09 -8.59 -0.31
C ASP A 96 -12.87 -7.68 -1.29
N LYS A 97 -13.71 -6.79 -0.78
CA LYS A 97 -14.54 -5.84 -1.55
C LYS A 97 -14.56 -4.48 -0.86
N PRO A 98 -14.67 -3.39 -1.64
CA PRO A 98 -14.76 -3.30 -3.10
C PRO A 98 -13.41 -3.57 -3.79
N LYS A 99 -13.45 -4.00 -5.06
CA LYS A 99 -12.26 -4.16 -5.91
C LYS A 99 -11.83 -2.85 -6.60
N LYS A 100 -12.46 -1.73 -6.26
CA LYS A 100 -12.04 -0.42 -6.73
C LYS A 100 -10.73 -0.02 -6.05
N VAL A 101 -9.82 0.63 -6.80
CA VAL A 101 -8.59 1.20 -6.24
C VAL A 101 -8.94 2.17 -5.13
N ALA A 102 -8.34 1.99 -3.97
CA ALA A 102 -8.55 2.83 -2.80
C ALA A 102 -7.98 4.23 -3.02
N LYS A 103 -8.60 5.22 -2.40
CA LYS A 103 -8.05 6.58 -2.38
C LYS A 103 -6.85 6.61 -1.43
N THR A 104 -5.72 7.15 -1.92
CA THR A 104 -4.44 7.20 -1.20
C THR A 104 -4.06 8.60 -0.75
N SER A 105 -5.04 9.52 -0.72
CA SER A 105 -4.79 10.90 -0.31
C SER A 105 -5.96 11.50 0.46
N TYR A 106 -5.64 12.45 1.33
CA TYR A 106 -6.59 13.34 2.00
C TYR A 106 -6.26 14.78 1.66
N THR A 107 -7.24 15.54 1.21
CA THR A 107 -7.06 16.92 0.77
C THR A 107 -8.06 17.85 1.42
N VAL A 108 -7.60 19.02 1.83
CA VAL A 108 -8.42 20.12 2.33
C VAL A 108 -8.08 21.37 1.53
N GLY A 109 -9.10 22.06 1.02
CA GLY A 109 -8.84 23.26 0.24
C GLY A 109 -10.09 24.05 -0.12
N PHE A 110 -9.84 25.18 -0.72
CA PHE A 110 -10.81 26.08 -1.33
C PHE A 110 -10.56 26.13 -2.84
N PRO A 111 -11.50 26.68 -3.65
CA PRO A 111 -11.30 26.77 -5.10
C PRO A 111 -10.00 27.46 -5.53
N HIS A 112 -9.51 28.40 -4.72
CA HIS A 112 -8.33 29.22 -4.98
C HIS A 112 -7.13 28.89 -4.08
N LEU A 113 -7.26 27.95 -3.12
CA LEU A 113 -6.21 27.63 -2.16
C LEU A 113 -6.24 26.14 -1.76
N LYS A 114 -5.16 25.40 -2.08
CA LYS A 114 -4.92 24.09 -1.52
C LYS A 114 -4.31 24.26 -0.12
N VAL A 115 -5.08 23.96 0.93
CA VAL A 115 -4.65 24.11 2.32
C VAL A 115 -3.78 22.92 2.76
N LEU A 116 -4.19 21.70 2.38
CA LEU A 116 -3.54 20.47 2.76
C LEU A 116 -3.63 19.44 1.64
N GLU A 117 -2.52 18.75 1.41
CA GLU A 117 -2.49 17.52 0.65
C GLU A 117 -1.61 16.50 1.40
N PHE A 118 -2.24 15.46 1.89
CA PHE A 118 -1.59 14.33 2.57
C PHE A 118 -1.68 13.11 1.68
N ASN A 119 -0.54 12.48 1.41
CA ASN A 119 -0.44 11.27 0.59
C ASN A 119 0.21 10.16 1.42
N PHE A 120 -0.16 8.90 1.12
CA PHE A 120 0.39 7.72 1.77
C PHE A 120 0.59 6.57 0.78
N ALA A 121 1.53 5.69 1.06
CA ALA A 121 1.72 4.46 0.32
C ALA A 121 0.59 3.48 0.64
N ALA A 122 0.06 2.79 -0.36
CA ALA A 122 -1.02 1.83 -0.17
C ALA A 122 -0.72 0.50 -0.85
N ILE A 123 -0.89 -0.58 -0.10
CA ILE A 123 -0.81 -1.96 -0.60
C ILE A 123 -2.21 -2.55 -0.50
N GLN A 124 -2.89 -2.66 -1.64
CA GLN A 124 -4.24 -3.18 -1.71
C GLN A 124 -4.20 -4.64 -2.19
N LEU A 125 -4.30 -5.59 -1.25
CA LEU A 125 -4.07 -7.01 -1.52
C LEU A 125 -5.04 -7.58 -2.56
N ASN A 126 -6.30 -7.15 -2.58
CA ASN A 126 -7.27 -7.63 -3.56
C ASN A 126 -7.05 -7.10 -4.99
N GLN A 127 -6.04 -6.24 -5.21
CA GLN A 127 -5.58 -5.76 -6.52
C GLN A 127 -4.32 -6.50 -7.00
N LEU A 128 -3.70 -7.29 -6.14
CA LEU A 128 -2.49 -8.05 -6.46
C LEU A 128 -2.86 -9.46 -6.92
N ASP A 129 -2.16 -9.97 -7.94
CA ASP A 129 -2.30 -11.38 -8.35
C ASP A 129 -1.37 -12.24 -7.50
N TRP A 130 -1.93 -13.20 -6.77
CA TRP A 130 -1.15 -14.11 -5.91
C TRP A 130 -0.11 -14.92 -6.70
N ARG A 131 -0.33 -15.15 -8.01
CA ARG A 131 0.61 -15.90 -8.87
C ARG A 131 1.96 -15.22 -9.01
N ASP A 132 1.99 -13.88 -8.95
CA ASP A 132 3.23 -13.09 -9.05
C ASP A 132 4.14 -13.28 -7.83
N TYR A 133 3.62 -13.96 -6.80
CA TYR A 133 4.30 -14.15 -5.51
C TYR A 133 4.61 -15.63 -5.20
N LEU A 134 4.17 -16.59 -6.03
CA LEU A 134 4.34 -18.03 -5.80
C LEU A 134 5.81 -18.46 -5.67
N ASP A 135 6.65 -17.95 -6.56
CA ASP A 135 8.05 -18.35 -6.65
C ASP A 135 8.98 -17.49 -5.76
N ARG A 136 8.38 -16.61 -4.95
CA ARG A 136 9.17 -15.78 -4.04
C ARG A 136 9.36 -16.49 -2.71
N SER A 137 10.61 -16.77 -2.37
CA SER A 137 10.99 -17.30 -1.04
C SER A 137 10.89 -16.18 0.02
N ASN A 138 9.66 -15.71 0.27
CA ASN A 138 9.38 -14.62 1.20
C ASN A 138 8.19 -15.01 2.09
N PRO A 139 8.37 -15.15 3.42
CA PRO A 139 7.32 -15.59 4.34
C PRO A 139 6.14 -14.60 4.40
N VAL A 140 6.37 -13.31 4.17
CA VAL A 140 5.32 -12.29 4.12
C VAL A 140 4.42 -12.50 2.90
N ALA A 141 5.01 -12.85 1.74
CA ALA A 141 4.24 -13.19 0.55
C ALA A 141 3.30 -14.37 0.83
N ALA A 142 3.82 -15.45 1.42
CA ALA A 142 3.04 -16.64 1.76
C ALA A 142 1.86 -16.29 2.71
N ALA A 143 2.09 -15.45 3.73
CA ALA A 143 1.07 -15.05 4.68
C ALA A 143 -0.05 -14.19 4.05
N LEU A 144 0.28 -13.35 3.06
CA LEU A 144 -0.66 -12.40 2.47
C LEU A 144 -1.35 -12.91 1.19
N MET A 145 -0.81 -13.95 0.53
CA MET A 145 -1.40 -14.50 -0.71
C MET A 145 -2.87 -14.91 -0.56
N ALA A 146 -3.30 -15.39 0.60
CA ALA A 146 -4.70 -15.75 0.86
C ALA A 146 -5.69 -14.57 0.71
N LYS A 147 -5.20 -13.33 0.80
CA LYS A 147 -5.96 -12.10 0.64
C LYS A 147 -5.79 -11.45 -0.74
N MET A 148 -4.92 -11.99 -1.58
CA MET A 148 -4.73 -11.54 -2.95
C MET A 148 -5.77 -12.15 -3.88
N SER A 149 -6.01 -11.49 -5.02
CA SER A 149 -7.00 -11.93 -6.01
C SER A 149 -6.32 -12.71 -7.13
N ALA A 150 -7.04 -13.69 -7.71
CA ALA A 150 -6.69 -14.22 -9.02
C ALA A 150 -7.17 -13.23 -10.09
N ILE A 151 -6.33 -12.32 -10.50
CA ILE A 151 -6.62 -11.39 -11.60
C ILE A 151 -6.51 -12.20 -12.90
N ARG A 152 -7.65 -12.48 -13.56
CA ARG A 152 -7.61 -13.06 -14.91
C ARG A 152 -7.14 -11.99 -15.88
N CYS A 153 -5.92 -12.11 -16.38
CA CYS A 153 -5.51 -11.37 -17.57
C CYS A 153 -6.45 -11.79 -18.72
N HIS A 154 -7.32 -10.88 -19.16
CA HIS A 154 -7.96 -10.99 -20.47
C HIS A 154 -6.87 -10.76 -21.50
N VAL A 155 -6.15 -11.82 -21.89
CA VAL A 155 -5.41 -11.83 -23.13
C VAL A 155 -6.47 -11.66 -24.22
N LYS A 156 -6.56 -10.48 -24.81
CA LYS A 156 -7.29 -10.30 -26.07
C LYS A 156 -6.56 -11.16 -27.10
N SER A 157 -7.05 -12.37 -27.32
CA SER A 157 -6.65 -13.21 -28.44
C SER A 157 -7.18 -12.58 -29.72
N GLY A 158 -6.46 -11.58 -30.21
CA GLY A 158 -6.66 -11.00 -31.53
C GLY A 158 -5.81 -11.73 -32.56
N ILE A 159 -6.05 -13.01 -32.79
CA ILE A 159 -5.60 -13.69 -34.00
C ILE A 159 -6.87 -14.22 -34.66
N GLN A 160 -7.36 -13.48 -35.64
CA GLN A 160 -8.30 -14.03 -36.61
C GLN A 160 -7.51 -14.95 -37.55
N PRO A 161 -7.92 -16.20 -37.74
CA PRO A 161 -7.36 -17.03 -38.81
C PRO A 161 -7.83 -16.45 -40.16
N GLY A 162 -6.86 -15.97 -40.96
CA GLY A 162 -7.12 -15.56 -42.33
C GLY A 162 -7.60 -16.75 -43.17
N HIS A 163 -8.81 -16.66 -43.70
CA HIS A 163 -9.28 -17.53 -44.74
C HIS A 163 -8.50 -17.20 -46.06
N SER A 164 -7.54 -18.01 -46.38
CA SER A 164 -7.01 -18.05 -47.75
C SER A 164 -7.75 -19.15 -48.53
N THR A 165 -8.78 -18.77 -49.26
CA THR A 165 -9.39 -19.61 -50.28
C THR A 165 -8.53 -19.53 -51.52
N THR A 166 -7.71 -20.55 -51.77
CA THR A 166 -7.04 -20.75 -53.04
C THR A 166 -7.97 -21.62 -53.91
N SER A 167 -8.63 -20.99 -54.89
CA SER A 167 -9.35 -21.69 -55.95
C SER A 167 -8.35 -22.23 -56.98
N LEU A 168 -8.22 -23.54 -57.03
CA LEU A 168 -7.57 -24.25 -58.14
C LEU A 168 -8.65 -24.53 -59.21
N THR A 169 -8.53 -23.81 -60.34
CA THR A 169 -9.25 -24.14 -61.58
C THR A 169 -8.36 -25.08 -62.35
N VAL A 170 -8.84 -26.29 -62.64
CA VAL A 170 -8.23 -27.23 -63.56
C VAL A 170 -9.04 -27.14 -64.87
N ALA A 171 -8.33 -26.89 -65.97
CA ALA A 171 -8.82 -26.96 -67.35
C ALA A 171 -8.91 -28.41 -67.82
#